data_9480118c02cd5d0da1261db2a8593703
#
_entry.id   9480118c02cd5d0da1261db2a8593703
#
_cell.length_a   1.000
_cell.length_b   1.000
_cell.length_c   1.000
_cell.angle_alpha   90.00
_cell.angle_beta   90.00
_cell.angle_gamma   90.00
#
_symmetry.space_group_name_H-M   'P 1'
#
loop_
_entity.id
_entity.type
_entity.pdbx_description
1 polymer ?
#
loop_
_entity_poly.entity_id
_entity_poly.type
_entity_poly.pdbx_seq_one_letter_code
_entity_poly.pdbx_strand_id
1 'polypeptide(L)'
;MIAHLPMYDVPANRAAHRRLWQALQDHLPDAPNFTQPSADLMVDWLSPELYLSQTCGLPYRAALHGQVQLIATPDNQIPNCPPGYYCSVLLARRGAV
;
A
#
# COMPACT_ATOMS: atom_id res chain seq x y z
N MET A 1 -15.50 9.19 1.76
CA MET A 1 -14.19 8.77 2.31
C MET A 1 -13.51 7.83 1.34
N ILE A 2 -12.19 7.89 1.28
CA ILE A 2 -11.37 7.08 0.38
C ILE A 2 -10.61 6.04 1.20
N ALA A 3 -10.77 4.76 0.85
CA ALA A 3 -10.06 3.66 1.50
C ALA A 3 -9.68 2.61 0.46
N HIS A 4 -8.39 2.43 0.24
CA HIS A 4 -7.90 1.43 -0.72
C HIS A 4 -6.49 0.96 -0.37
N LEU A 5 -6.10 -0.17 -0.93
CA LEU A 5 -4.78 -0.79 -0.76
C LEU A 5 -4.15 -0.95 -2.15
N PRO A 6 -3.62 0.13 -2.74
CA PRO A 6 -3.23 0.13 -4.14
C PRO A 6 -1.87 -0.48 -4.43
N MET A 7 -1.07 -0.76 -3.39
CA MET A 7 0.26 -1.33 -3.60
C MET A 7 0.16 -2.80 -3.98
N TYR A 8 0.81 -3.15 -5.09
CA TYR A 8 0.80 -4.51 -5.62
C TYR A 8 -0.62 -5.02 -5.93
N ASP A 9 -1.51 -4.12 -6.36
CA ASP A 9 -2.89 -4.47 -6.71
C ASP A 9 -2.95 -5.10 -8.10
N VAL A 10 -2.48 -6.34 -8.17
CA VAL A 10 -2.56 -7.18 -9.36
C VAL A 10 -3.67 -8.22 -9.17
N PRO A 11 -4.21 -8.81 -10.25
CA PRO A 11 -5.33 -9.75 -10.13
C PRO A 11 -5.11 -10.87 -9.11
N ALA A 12 -3.88 -11.39 -9.00
CA ALA A 12 -3.55 -12.44 -8.05
C ALA A 12 -3.69 -12.01 -6.57
N ASN A 13 -3.58 -10.72 -6.28
CA ASN A 13 -3.57 -10.20 -4.91
C ASN A 13 -4.88 -9.53 -4.50
N ARG A 14 -5.80 -9.27 -5.42
CA ARG A 14 -7.02 -8.50 -5.12
C ARG A 14 -7.89 -9.14 -4.06
N ALA A 15 -8.05 -10.46 -4.10
CA ALA A 15 -8.84 -11.15 -3.08
C ALA A 15 -8.20 -11.03 -1.69
N ALA A 16 -6.87 -11.09 -1.62
CA ALA A 16 -6.15 -10.92 -0.36
C ALA A 16 -6.29 -9.50 0.19
N HIS A 17 -6.21 -8.48 -0.67
CA HIS A 17 -6.42 -7.08 -0.27
C HIS A 17 -7.83 -6.86 0.27
N ARG A 18 -8.85 -7.45 -0.35
CA ARG A 18 -10.23 -7.36 0.12
C ARG A 18 -10.40 -8.04 1.48
N ARG A 19 -9.79 -9.21 1.68
CA ARG A 19 -9.83 -9.88 2.98
C ARG A 19 -9.14 -9.06 4.06
N LEU A 20 -8.00 -8.46 3.74
CA LEU A 20 -7.30 -7.57 4.68
C LEU A 20 -8.17 -6.36 5.04
N TRP A 21 -8.78 -5.72 4.04
CA TRP A 21 -9.67 -4.58 4.31
C TRP A 21 -10.88 -4.99 5.15
N GLN A 22 -11.49 -6.13 4.86
CA GLN A 22 -12.61 -6.65 5.66
C GLN A 22 -12.20 -6.87 7.11
N ALA A 23 -11.03 -7.46 7.34
CA ALA A 23 -10.51 -7.66 8.69
C ALA A 23 -10.27 -6.33 9.42
N LEU A 24 -9.78 -5.32 8.71
CA LEU A 24 -9.62 -3.98 9.27
C LEU A 24 -10.97 -3.34 9.62
N GLN A 25 -11.97 -3.48 8.74
CA GLN A 25 -13.31 -2.96 9.00
C GLN A 25 -13.94 -3.56 10.25
N ASP A 26 -13.67 -4.83 10.54
CA ASP A 26 -14.20 -5.50 11.73
C ASP A 26 -13.71 -4.84 13.03
N HIS A 27 -12.60 -4.12 12.97
CA HIS A 27 -12.01 -3.41 14.12
C HIS A 27 -12.17 -1.88 14.05
N LEU A 28 -12.70 -1.35 12.94
CA LEU A 28 -12.82 0.08 12.70
C LEU A 28 -14.27 0.41 12.36
N PRO A 29 -15.10 0.77 13.37
CA PRO A 29 -16.55 0.93 13.17
C PRO A 29 -16.94 1.92 12.08
N ASP A 30 -16.13 2.95 11.88
CA ASP A 30 -16.41 4.01 10.92
C ASP A 30 -15.71 3.81 9.56
N ALA A 31 -15.08 2.66 9.35
CA ALA A 31 -14.34 2.40 8.12
C ALA A 31 -15.28 2.34 6.91
N PRO A 32 -14.98 3.08 5.84
CA PRO A 32 -15.79 3.04 4.63
C PRO A 32 -15.60 1.74 3.86
N ASN A 33 -16.45 1.54 2.87
CA ASN A 33 -16.24 0.46 1.91
C ASN A 33 -14.97 0.70 1.09
N PHE A 34 -14.41 -0.38 0.57
CA PHE A 34 -13.23 -0.34 -0.27
C PHE A 34 -13.49 0.52 -1.51
N THR A 35 -12.61 1.50 -1.76
CA THR A 35 -12.77 2.47 -2.85
C THR A 35 -11.87 2.08 -4.02
N GLN A 36 -12.36 2.27 -5.23
CA GLN A 36 -11.54 2.11 -6.43
C GLN A 36 -10.50 3.23 -6.49
N PRO A 37 -9.21 2.92 -6.64
CA PRO A 37 -8.19 3.96 -6.76
C PRO A 37 -8.37 4.83 -7.99
N SER A 38 -8.04 6.11 -7.87
CA SER A 38 -7.95 7.03 -9.00
C SER A 38 -6.77 6.66 -9.92
N ALA A 39 -6.80 7.13 -11.16
CA ALA A 39 -5.69 6.93 -12.09
C ALA A 39 -4.39 7.56 -11.58
N ASP A 40 -4.50 8.69 -10.88
CA ASP A 40 -3.38 9.33 -10.18
C ASP A 40 -3.58 9.18 -8.67
N LEU A 41 -2.79 8.32 -8.05
CA LEU A 41 -2.88 8.04 -6.62
C LEU A 41 -2.56 9.28 -5.76
N MET A 42 -1.77 10.23 -6.25
CA MET A 42 -1.49 11.46 -5.49
C MET A 42 -2.76 12.25 -5.24
N VAL A 43 -3.72 12.21 -6.15
CA VAL A 43 -5.02 12.86 -5.95
C VAL A 43 -5.74 12.27 -4.74
N ASP A 44 -5.75 10.94 -4.64
CA ASP A 44 -6.37 10.25 -3.52
C ASP A 44 -5.61 10.49 -2.21
N TRP A 45 -4.29 10.35 -2.23
CA TRP A 45 -3.47 10.49 -1.03
C TRP A 45 -3.49 11.88 -0.42
N LEU A 46 -3.61 12.92 -1.24
CA LEU A 46 -3.69 14.30 -0.76
C LEU A 46 -5.12 14.80 -0.57
N SER A 47 -6.10 13.96 -0.80
CA SER A 47 -7.51 14.31 -0.61
C SER A 47 -7.84 14.44 0.88
N PRO A 48 -8.62 15.46 1.28
CA PRO A 48 -9.16 15.53 2.63
C PRO A 48 -10.13 14.39 2.96
N GLU A 49 -10.58 13.65 1.96
CA GLU A 49 -11.44 12.49 2.12
C GLU A 49 -10.66 11.18 2.36
N LEU A 50 -9.35 11.23 2.41
CA LEU A 50 -8.53 10.03 2.64
C LEU A 50 -8.78 9.47 4.04
N TYR A 51 -9.29 8.26 4.11
CA TYR A 51 -9.43 7.51 5.35
C TYR A 51 -8.20 6.65 5.60
N LEU A 52 -7.85 5.78 4.65
CA LEU A 52 -6.69 4.89 4.77
C LEU A 52 -6.24 4.44 3.38
N SER A 53 -4.93 4.42 3.19
CA SER A 53 -4.33 3.91 1.95
C SER A 53 -2.95 3.34 2.21
N GLN A 54 -2.35 2.83 1.17
CA GLN A 54 -0.95 2.42 1.13
C GLN A 54 -0.17 3.29 0.17
N THR A 55 1.09 3.53 0.48
CA THR A 55 2.04 4.16 -0.44
C THR A 55 3.38 3.45 -0.37
N CYS A 56 4.18 3.55 -1.42
CA CYS A 56 5.59 3.17 -1.33
C CYS A 56 6.43 4.32 -0.77
N GLY A 57 7.73 4.05 -0.56
CA GLY A 57 8.59 4.98 0.17
C GLY A 57 8.85 6.30 -0.55
N LEU A 58 9.00 6.29 -1.88
CA LEU A 58 9.38 7.51 -2.61
C LEU A 58 8.27 8.56 -2.61
N PRO A 59 7.02 8.27 -2.95
CA PRO A 59 5.94 9.26 -2.84
C PRO A 59 5.76 9.76 -1.41
N TYR A 60 5.87 8.89 -0.42
CA TYR A 60 5.76 9.30 0.97
C TYR A 60 6.84 10.32 1.33
N ARG A 61 8.08 9.99 1.04
CA ARG A 61 9.22 10.84 1.38
C ARG A 61 9.24 12.16 0.60
N ALA A 62 8.87 12.12 -0.68
CA ALA A 62 8.92 13.28 -1.56
C ALA A 62 7.76 14.26 -1.37
N ALA A 63 6.55 13.77 -1.06
CA ALA A 63 5.36 14.59 -1.10
C ALA A 63 4.38 14.40 0.06
N LEU A 64 4.29 13.23 0.66
CA LEU A 64 3.24 12.92 1.63
C LEU A 64 3.68 13.14 3.07
N HIS A 65 4.97 13.13 3.36
CA HIS A 65 5.48 13.36 4.70
C HIS A 65 4.97 14.72 5.24
N GLY A 66 4.35 14.69 6.40
CA GLY A 66 3.73 15.87 6.99
C GLY A 66 2.32 16.21 6.47
N GLN A 67 1.86 15.56 5.40
CA GLN A 67 0.52 15.74 4.84
C GLN A 67 -0.44 14.62 5.26
N VAL A 68 0.10 13.47 5.59
CA VAL A 68 -0.65 12.30 6.03
C VAL A 68 -0.02 11.75 7.31
N GLN A 69 -0.78 10.95 8.03
CA GLN A 69 -0.29 10.25 9.21
C GLN A 69 0.19 8.85 8.81
N LEU A 70 1.45 8.54 9.08
CA LEU A 70 1.97 7.19 8.92
C LEU A 70 1.46 6.32 10.06
N ILE A 71 0.77 5.23 9.74
CA ILE A 71 0.18 4.33 10.72
C ILE A 71 1.07 3.13 10.98
N ALA A 72 1.51 2.44 9.93
CA ALA A 72 2.27 1.21 10.05
C ALA A 72 2.98 0.87 8.74
N THR A 73 3.97 0.01 8.84
CA THR A 73 4.64 -0.61 7.69
C THR A 73 4.32 -2.10 7.70
N PRO A 74 3.80 -2.66 6.61
CA PRO A 74 3.52 -4.09 6.58
C PRO A 74 4.80 -4.91 6.62
N ASP A 75 4.76 -6.02 7.36
CA ASP A 75 5.81 -7.02 7.33
C ASP A 75 5.35 -8.16 6.41
N ASN A 76 5.94 -8.26 5.23
CA ASN A 76 5.61 -9.29 4.25
C ASN A 76 6.41 -10.58 4.47
N GLN A 77 7.19 -10.68 5.53
CA GLN A 77 7.97 -11.86 5.90
C GLN A 77 8.87 -12.35 4.76
N ILE A 78 9.52 -11.40 4.09
CA ILE A 78 10.39 -11.71 2.95
C ILE A 78 11.66 -12.40 3.44
N PRO A 79 12.05 -13.55 2.88
CA PRO A 79 13.26 -14.24 3.27
C PRO A 79 14.49 -13.35 3.15
N ASN A 80 15.40 -13.44 4.13
CA ASN A 80 16.66 -12.68 4.20
C ASN A 80 16.48 -11.16 4.31
N CYS A 81 15.28 -10.69 4.67
CA CYS A 81 15.03 -9.29 4.95
C CYS A 81 14.57 -9.12 6.41
N PRO A 82 14.99 -8.04 7.08
CA PRO A 82 14.41 -7.72 8.39
C PRO A 82 12.90 -7.49 8.31
N PRO A 83 12.16 -7.67 9.42
CA PRO A 83 10.73 -7.37 9.44
C PRO A 83 10.42 -5.95 8.96
N GLY A 84 9.43 -5.82 8.09
CA GLY A 84 9.02 -4.53 7.51
C GLY A 84 9.89 -4.02 6.38
N TYR A 85 10.90 -4.76 5.98
CA TYR A 85 11.79 -4.40 4.86
C TYR A 85 11.56 -5.29 3.65
N TYR A 86 12.05 -4.82 2.52
CA TYR A 86 12.16 -5.63 1.30
C TYR A 86 13.54 -5.42 0.70
N CYS A 87 13.93 -6.34 -0.19
CA CYS A 87 15.20 -6.27 -0.89
C CYS A 87 14.97 -6.25 -2.40
N SER A 88 15.73 -5.43 -3.09
CA SER A 88 15.76 -5.45 -4.56
C SER A 88 16.72 -6.54 -5.03
N VAL A 89 16.38 -7.16 -6.14
CA VAL A 89 17.26 -8.09 -6.83
C VAL A 89 17.55 -7.59 -8.24
N LEU A 90 18.76 -7.82 -8.70
CA LEU A 90 19.14 -7.48 -10.06
C LEU A 90 18.97 -8.71 -10.96
N LEU A 91 18.34 -8.49 -12.07
CA LEU A 91 18.11 -9.55 -13.04
C LEU A 91 18.88 -9.25 -14.32
N ALA A 92 19.51 -10.26 -14.88
CA ALA A 92 20.17 -10.18 -16.17
C ALA A 92 19.77 -11.38 -17.01
N ARG A 93 19.84 -11.22 -18.33
CA ARG A 93 19.65 -12.37 -19.23
C ARG A 93 20.75 -13.40 -18.95
N ARG A 94 20.37 -14.67 -18.93
CA ARG A 94 21.34 -15.75 -18.76
C ARG A 94 22.47 -15.62 -19.78
N GLY A 95 23.70 -15.65 -19.33
CA GLY A 95 24.89 -15.51 -20.14
C GLY A 95 25.31 -14.07 -20.46
N ALA A 96 24.60 -13.05 -19.94
CA ALA A 96 24.97 -11.64 -20.13
C ALA A 96 26.02 -11.15 -19.12
N VAL A 97 26.19 -11.85 -18.02
CA VAL A 97 27.21 -11.63 -16.98
C VAL A 97 27.76 -12.96 -16.50
#